data_2f04c7735a2f1a03ff6c840ba5d801b6
#
_entry.id   2f04c7735a2f1a03ff6c840ba5d801b6
#
_cell.length_a   1.000
_cell.length_b   1.000
_cell.length_c   1.000
_cell.angle_alpha   90.00
_cell.angle_beta   90.00
_cell.angle_gamma   90.00
#
_symmetry.space_group_name_H-M   'P 1'
#
loop_
_entity.id
_entity.type
_entity.pdbx_description
1 polymer ?
#
loop_
_entity_poly.entity_id
_entity_poly.type
_entity_poly.pdbx_seq_one_letter_code
_entity_poly.pdbx_strand_id
1 'polypeptide(L)'
;MSERTPNVGVTCNVEVVKYGLWTEPAAMVPLTYVRAIARAGGRPLLIAPTPADLVDPSELLDLLDGVLITGGADIDPAAYGEQSHAETEPVTADRDAFELALVRAAVERDLPCLGVCRGMQVLNVAYGGALEQHLPDRLEHDIHRGDAGEFADHRVEVEPDSLAALAAGATHVAVKSYHHQGVSRVGDGLRVSARAEGDGTVEAIEDARRRFLLGVLWHPEEDEADRLVGAFVRECRGATREPTAQRA
;
A
#
# COMPACT_ATOMS: atom_id res chain seq x y z
N MET A 1 -19.71 13.46 -22.73
CA MET A 1 -18.51 12.64 -23.02
C MET A 1 -18.38 11.67 -21.85
N SER A 2 -18.29 10.36 -22.11
CA SER A 2 -18.07 9.37 -21.06
C SER A 2 -16.68 9.62 -20.44
N GLU A 3 -16.60 9.83 -19.14
CA GLU A 3 -15.32 9.94 -18.43
C GLU A 3 -14.52 8.65 -18.64
N ARG A 4 -13.23 8.79 -18.95
CA ARG A 4 -12.33 7.66 -19.16
C ARG A 4 -12.16 6.87 -17.84
N THR A 5 -12.29 5.54 -17.89
CA THR A 5 -12.00 4.66 -16.75
C THR A 5 -10.48 4.69 -16.47
N PRO A 6 -10.04 5.07 -15.25
CA PRO A 6 -8.62 5.11 -14.93
C PRO A 6 -8.04 3.70 -14.81
N ASN A 7 -6.82 3.52 -15.33
CA ASN A 7 -6.03 2.31 -15.16
C ASN A 7 -5.27 2.39 -13.83
N VAL A 8 -5.55 1.49 -12.92
CA VAL A 8 -4.91 1.40 -11.61
C VAL A 8 -4.01 0.18 -11.57
N GLY A 9 -2.69 0.38 -11.46
CA GLY A 9 -1.75 -0.71 -11.23
C GLY A 9 -1.92 -1.28 -9.83
N VAL A 10 -2.02 -2.60 -9.71
CA VAL A 10 -2.14 -3.33 -8.44
C VAL A 10 -0.97 -4.28 -8.34
N THR A 11 -0.09 -4.09 -7.37
CA THR A 11 1.10 -4.94 -7.23
C THR A 11 0.72 -6.36 -6.82
N CYS A 12 1.42 -7.36 -7.39
CA CYS A 12 1.17 -8.76 -7.13
C CYS A 12 2.17 -9.33 -6.12
N ASN A 13 1.71 -10.29 -5.30
CA ASN A 13 2.58 -11.24 -4.63
C ASN A 13 3.10 -12.25 -5.66
N VAL A 14 4.31 -12.75 -5.45
CA VAL A 14 4.85 -13.90 -6.19
C VAL A 14 5.07 -15.02 -5.19
N GLU A 15 4.25 -16.04 -5.29
CA GLU A 15 4.24 -17.15 -4.33
C GLU A 15 4.12 -18.49 -5.06
N VAL A 16 4.58 -19.56 -4.41
CA VAL A 16 4.35 -20.92 -4.90
C VAL A 16 2.94 -21.35 -4.53
N VAL A 17 2.08 -21.44 -5.54
CA VAL A 17 0.67 -21.79 -5.36
C VAL A 17 0.35 -23.14 -5.97
N LYS A 18 -0.65 -23.80 -5.39
CA LYS A 18 -1.22 -25.03 -5.94
C LYS A 18 -2.55 -24.73 -6.62
N TYR A 19 -2.62 -24.97 -7.93
CA TYR A 19 -3.87 -24.89 -8.70
C TYR A 19 -4.03 -26.08 -9.63
N GLY A 20 -5.15 -26.77 -9.54
CA GLY A 20 -5.37 -28.03 -10.23
C GLY A 20 -4.33 -29.08 -9.86
N LEU A 21 -3.55 -29.54 -10.84
CA LEU A 21 -2.45 -30.51 -10.66
C LEU A 21 -1.07 -29.85 -10.55
N TRP A 22 -0.98 -28.53 -10.69
CA TRP A 22 0.28 -27.79 -10.75
C TRP A 22 0.61 -27.17 -9.40
N THR A 23 1.90 -27.14 -9.07
CA THR A 23 2.46 -26.38 -7.94
C THR A 23 3.67 -25.64 -8.48
N GLU A 24 3.52 -24.30 -8.66
CA GLU A 24 4.55 -23.47 -9.28
C GLU A 24 4.44 -22.01 -8.84
N PRO A 25 5.50 -21.19 -9.05
CA PRO A 25 5.40 -19.76 -8.78
C PRO A 25 4.31 -19.09 -9.62
N ALA A 26 3.49 -18.25 -8.99
CA ALA A 26 2.46 -17.48 -9.66
C ALA A 26 2.40 -16.06 -9.10
N ALA A 27 2.16 -15.10 -9.99
CA ALA A 27 1.80 -13.75 -9.58
C ALA A 27 0.33 -13.72 -9.20
N MET A 28 0.02 -13.28 -7.98
CA MET A 28 -1.34 -13.28 -7.45
C MET A 28 -1.66 -12.05 -6.63
N VAL A 29 -2.93 -11.73 -6.54
CA VAL A 29 -3.48 -10.69 -5.66
C VAL A 29 -4.85 -11.15 -5.14
N PRO A 30 -5.19 -10.88 -3.87
CA PRO A 30 -6.55 -11.11 -3.37
C PRO A 30 -7.59 -10.38 -4.22
N LEU A 31 -8.68 -11.06 -4.56
CA LEU A 31 -9.74 -10.48 -5.40
C LEU A 31 -10.44 -9.28 -4.73
N THR A 32 -10.31 -9.10 -3.43
CA THR A 32 -10.84 -7.95 -2.68
C THR A 32 -10.28 -6.63 -3.20
N TYR A 33 -8.97 -6.54 -3.49
CA TYR A 33 -8.35 -5.37 -4.15
C TYR A 33 -8.95 -5.11 -5.54
N VAL A 34 -9.04 -6.15 -6.36
CA VAL A 34 -9.58 -6.06 -7.72
C VAL A 34 -11.04 -5.56 -7.70
N ARG A 35 -11.85 -6.12 -6.79
CA ARG A 35 -13.25 -5.75 -6.62
C ARG A 35 -13.42 -4.34 -6.06
N ALA A 36 -12.60 -3.93 -5.09
CA ALA A 36 -12.66 -2.59 -4.51
C ALA A 36 -12.38 -1.50 -5.58
N ILE A 37 -11.33 -1.67 -6.40
CA ILE A 37 -11.03 -0.76 -7.51
C ILE A 37 -12.15 -0.75 -8.55
N ALA A 38 -12.66 -1.92 -8.94
CA ALA A 38 -13.74 -2.02 -9.94
C ALA A 38 -15.05 -1.36 -9.43
N ARG A 39 -15.42 -1.58 -8.17
CA ARG A 39 -16.58 -0.88 -7.52
C ARG A 39 -16.41 0.63 -7.54
N ALA A 40 -15.20 1.13 -7.34
CA ALA A 40 -14.87 2.55 -7.41
C ALA A 40 -14.85 3.12 -8.85
N GLY A 41 -15.06 2.27 -9.87
CA GLY A 41 -15.07 2.63 -11.28
C GLY A 41 -13.68 2.79 -11.89
N GLY A 42 -12.66 2.17 -11.32
CA GLY A 42 -11.32 2.00 -11.89
C GLY A 42 -11.20 0.69 -12.68
N ARG A 43 -10.15 0.60 -13.49
CA ARG A 43 -9.74 -0.64 -14.17
C ARG A 43 -8.49 -1.16 -13.46
N PRO A 44 -8.57 -2.25 -12.68
CA PRO A 44 -7.40 -2.85 -12.07
C PRO A 44 -6.53 -3.53 -13.14
N LEU A 45 -5.24 -3.22 -13.15
CA LEU A 45 -4.20 -3.86 -13.93
C LEU A 45 -3.24 -4.53 -12.96
N LEU A 46 -3.18 -5.86 -12.95
CA LEU A 46 -2.28 -6.61 -12.09
C LEU A 46 -0.86 -6.46 -12.63
N ILE A 47 0.05 -5.99 -11.79
CA ILE A 47 1.44 -5.74 -12.15
C ILE A 47 2.36 -6.60 -11.29
N ALA A 48 3.13 -7.46 -11.95
CA ALA A 48 4.09 -8.34 -11.31
C ALA A 48 5.51 -7.79 -11.52
N PRO A 49 6.45 -8.02 -10.59
CA PRO A 49 7.83 -7.62 -10.76
C PRO A 49 8.44 -8.28 -11.99
N THR A 50 9.07 -7.47 -12.84
CA THR A 50 9.90 -7.94 -13.96
C THR A 50 11.33 -7.42 -13.81
N PRO A 51 12.36 -8.10 -14.34
CA PRO A 51 13.74 -7.63 -14.22
C PRO A 51 13.95 -6.19 -14.73
N ALA A 52 13.18 -5.74 -15.73
CA ALA A 52 13.26 -4.38 -16.25
C ALA A 52 12.70 -3.35 -15.24
N ASP A 53 11.53 -3.65 -14.67
CA ASP A 53 10.82 -2.75 -13.75
C ASP A 53 11.49 -2.65 -12.37
N LEU A 54 12.34 -3.62 -12.00
CA LEU A 54 13.20 -3.55 -10.81
C LEU A 54 14.20 -2.39 -10.90
N VAL A 55 14.59 -2.04 -12.13
CA VAL A 55 15.58 -0.97 -12.40
C VAL A 55 14.91 0.34 -12.73
N ASP A 56 13.94 0.33 -13.64
CA ASP A 56 13.21 1.53 -14.08
C ASP A 56 11.76 1.18 -14.47
N PRO A 57 10.77 1.43 -13.62
CA PRO A 57 9.37 1.19 -13.90
C PRO A 57 8.69 2.29 -14.75
N SER A 58 9.45 3.17 -15.40
CA SER A 58 8.91 4.33 -16.09
C SER A 58 7.94 3.97 -17.21
N GLU A 59 8.28 2.99 -18.04
CA GLU A 59 7.39 2.55 -19.13
C GLU A 59 6.09 1.91 -18.59
N LEU A 60 6.18 1.19 -17.47
CA LEU A 60 5.00 0.65 -16.79
C LEU A 60 4.10 1.77 -16.29
N LEU A 61 4.68 2.80 -15.64
CA LEU A 61 3.92 3.94 -15.12
C LEU A 61 3.23 4.75 -16.22
N ASP A 62 3.74 4.77 -17.45
CA ASP A 62 3.09 5.42 -18.60
C ASP A 62 1.72 4.78 -18.95
N LEU A 63 1.50 3.55 -18.53
CA LEU A 63 0.23 2.83 -18.73
C LEU A 63 -0.80 3.09 -17.65
N LEU A 64 -0.41 3.70 -16.51
CA LEU A 64 -1.19 3.79 -15.29
C LEU A 64 -1.66 5.22 -15.01
N ASP A 65 -2.77 5.35 -14.33
CA ASP A 65 -3.33 6.59 -13.80
C ASP A 65 -3.18 6.69 -12.27
N GLY A 66 -2.71 5.62 -11.64
CA GLY A 66 -2.38 5.49 -10.24
C GLY A 66 -1.89 4.10 -9.90
N VAL A 67 -1.26 3.95 -8.75
CA VAL A 67 -0.75 2.66 -8.26
C VAL A 67 -1.27 2.34 -6.87
N LEU A 68 -1.68 1.10 -6.65
CA LEU A 68 -2.03 0.52 -5.37
C LEU A 68 -0.97 -0.53 -5.01
N ILE A 69 -0.25 -0.28 -3.92
CA ILE A 69 0.72 -1.22 -3.36
C ILE A 69 -0.02 -2.08 -2.34
N THR A 70 -0.07 -3.38 -2.58
CA THR A 70 -0.88 -4.32 -1.79
C THR A 70 -0.18 -4.76 -0.50
N GLY A 71 -0.96 -5.33 0.41
CA GLY A 71 -0.47 -6.08 1.56
C GLY A 71 0.36 -7.30 1.19
N GLY A 72 0.93 -7.99 2.18
CA GLY A 72 1.73 -9.20 2.00
C GLY A 72 2.77 -9.40 3.10
N ALA A 73 3.73 -10.28 2.86
CA ALA A 73 4.83 -10.60 3.77
C ALA A 73 5.74 -9.41 4.05
N ASP A 74 6.62 -9.55 5.03
CA ASP A 74 7.49 -8.48 5.51
C ASP A 74 8.44 -7.93 4.45
N ILE A 75 8.88 -6.68 4.63
CA ILE A 75 9.94 -6.06 3.85
C ILE A 75 11.29 -6.48 4.46
N ASP A 76 12.29 -6.78 3.61
CA ASP A 76 13.63 -7.08 4.07
C ASP A 76 14.17 -5.93 4.95
N PRO A 77 14.50 -6.18 6.22
CA PRO A 77 15.06 -5.17 7.11
C PRO A 77 16.31 -4.48 6.59
N ALA A 78 17.09 -5.14 5.71
CA ALA A 78 18.22 -4.53 5.03
C ALA A 78 17.82 -3.33 4.16
N ALA A 79 16.57 -3.27 3.66
CA ALA A 79 16.06 -2.15 2.86
C ALA A 79 15.95 -0.84 3.64
N TYR A 80 15.85 -0.90 4.98
CA TYR A 80 15.82 0.27 5.87
C TYR A 80 16.98 0.29 6.89
N GLY A 81 18.03 -0.53 6.62
CA GLY A 81 19.30 -0.49 7.33
C GLY A 81 19.31 -1.20 8.69
N GLU A 82 18.42 -2.15 8.90
CA GLU A 82 18.31 -2.91 10.14
C GLU A 82 18.66 -4.39 9.95
N GLN A 83 18.85 -5.10 11.05
CA GLN A 83 19.00 -6.55 11.08
C GLN A 83 17.61 -7.20 11.28
N SER A 84 17.42 -8.39 10.72
CA SER A 84 16.16 -9.12 10.86
C SER A 84 15.88 -9.51 12.32
N HIS A 85 14.67 -9.28 12.75
CA HIS A 85 14.11 -9.80 13.99
C HIS A 85 13.78 -11.31 13.86
N ALA A 86 13.69 -12.01 14.98
CA ALA A 86 13.38 -13.45 14.98
C ALA A 86 11.98 -13.75 14.41
N GLU A 87 11.04 -12.82 14.56
CA GLU A 87 9.65 -12.92 14.10
C GLU A 87 9.43 -12.31 12.69
N THR A 88 10.51 -11.85 12.01
CA THR A 88 10.39 -11.38 10.62
C THR A 88 9.96 -12.52 9.72
N GLU A 89 8.84 -12.34 9.02
CA GLU A 89 8.31 -13.32 8.06
C GLU A 89 9.20 -13.42 6.81
N PRO A 90 9.10 -14.50 6.01
CA PRO A 90 9.92 -14.65 4.81
C PRO A 90 9.75 -13.47 3.84
N VAL A 91 10.85 -12.86 3.45
CA VAL A 91 10.89 -11.68 2.56
C VAL A 91 11.00 -12.09 1.09
N THR A 92 10.55 -11.21 0.19
CA THR A 92 10.66 -11.41 -1.26
C THR A 92 11.43 -10.22 -1.87
N ALA A 93 12.77 -10.39 -2.00
CA ALA A 93 13.68 -9.31 -2.39
C ALA A 93 13.30 -8.63 -3.72
N ASP A 94 12.89 -9.41 -4.73
CA ASP A 94 12.48 -8.86 -6.04
C ASP A 94 11.20 -8.00 -5.91
N ARG A 95 10.26 -8.41 -5.07
CA ARG A 95 9.06 -7.63 -4.79
C ARG A 95 9.41 -6.32 -4.06
N ASP A 96 10.27 -6.39 -3.04
CA ASP A 96 10.72 -5.22 -2.31
C ASP A 96 11.41 -4.22 -3.24
N ALA A 97 12.36 -4.67 -4.05
CA ALA A 97 13.08 -3.83 -4.99
C ALA A 97 12.13 -3.18 -6.02
N PHE A 98 11.21 -3.96 -6.58
CA PHE A 98 10.20 -3.49 -7.54
C PHE A 98 9.28 -2.43 -6.93
N GLU A 99 8.67 -2.72 -5.79
CA GLU A 99 7.70 -1.80 -5.19
C GLU A 99 8.35 -0.53 -4.66
N LEU A 100 9.59 -0.60 -4.12
CA LEU A 100 10.35 0.59 -3.74
C LEU A 100 10.71 1.46 -4.95
N ALA A 101 11.12 0.87 -6.08
CA ALA A 101 11.38 1.59 -7.32
C ALA A 101 10.09 2.22 -7.88
N LEU A 102 9.00 1.45 -7.89
CA LEU A 102 7.69 1.88 -8.37
C LEU A 102 7.16 3.09 -7.58
N VAL A 103 7.23 3.03 -6.24
CA VAL A 103 6.79 4.14 -5.37
C VAL A 103 7.62 5.39 -5.64
N ARG A 104 8.97 5.29 -5.68
CA ARG A 104 9.84 6.44 -5.93
C ARG A 104 9.53 7.10 -7.27
N ALA A 105 9.39 6.31 -8.33
CA ALA A 105 9.07 6.82 -9.66
C ALA A 105 7.63 7.40 -9.75
N ALA A 106 6.65 6.81 -9.04
CA ALA A 106 5.29 7.35 -8.94
C ALA A 106 5.27 8.70 -8.23
N VAL A 107 6.04 8.84 -7.14
CA VAL A 107 6.18 10.09 -6.39
C VAL A 107 6.81 11.20 -7.25
N GLU A 108 7.86 10.89 -8.01
CA GLU A 108 8.50 11.86 -8.92
C GLU A 108 7.52 12.39 -9.98
N ARG A 109 6.58 11.57 -10.42
CA ARG A 109 5.55 11.91 -11.42
C ARG A 109 4.28 12.51 -10.81
N ASP A 110 4.22 12.68 -9.49
CA ASP A 110 3.00 13.05 -8.76
C ASP A 110 1.79 12.16 -9.13
N LEU A 111 2.05 10.89 -9.39
CA LEU A 111 1.04 9.91 -9.70
C LEU A 111 0.33 9.47 -8.41
N PRO A 112 -1.02 9.43 -8.35
CA PRO A 112 -1.74 8.92 -7.20
C PRO A 112 -1.23 7.56 -6.74
N CYS A 113 -0.91 7.45 -5.43
CA CYS A 113 -0.37 6.23 -4.84
C CYS A 113 -1.09 5.91 -3.54
N LEU A 114 -1.59 4.68 -3.43
CA LEU A 114 -2.20 4.13 -2.22
C LEU A 114 -1.40 2.90 -1.77
N GLY A 115 -0.90 2.92 -0.53
CA GLY A 115 -0.30 1.76 0.12
C GLY A 115 -1.23 1.15 1.15
N VAL A 116 -1.44 -0.17 1.10
CA VAL A 116 -2.29 -0.91 2.05
C VAL A 116 -1.45 -1.91 2.82
N CYS A 117 -1.51 -1.87 4.15
CA CYS A 117 -0.79 -2.74 5.08
C CYS A 117 0.72 -2.69 4.77
N ARG A 118 1.31 -3.78 4.28
CA ARG A 118 2.70 -3.77 3.80
C ARG A 118 2.96 -2.64 2.79
N GLY A 119 1.97 -2.28 1.95
CA GLY A 119 2.11 -1.16 1.01
C GLY A 119 2.35 0.19 1.69
N MET A 120 1.76 0.46 2.85
CA MET A 120 2.10 1.64 3.67
C MET A 120 3.55 1.56 4.16
N GLN A 121 4.01 0.38 4.57
CA GLN A 121 5.39 0.16 5.01
C GLN A 121 6.38 0.43 3.87
N VAL A 122 6.06 -0.02 2.64
CA VAL A 122 6.85 0.29 1.43
C VAL A 122 6.93 1.79 1.20
N LEU A 123 5.81 2.52 1.31
CA LEU A 123 5.80 3.99 1.22
C LEU A 123 6.73 4.60 2.26
N ASN A 124 6.64 4.17 3.52
CA ASN A 124 7.50 4.66 4.59
C ASN A 124 8.98 4.44 4.30
N VAL A 125 9.37 3.23 3.90
CA VAL A 125 10.76 2.86 3.57
C VAL A 125 11.25 3.60 2.32
N ALA A 126 10.42 3.80 1.30
CA ALA A 126 10.77 4.55 0.10
C ALA A 126 11.13 6.02 0.41
N TYR A 127 10.56 6.59 1.48
CA TYR A 127 10.85 7.91 2.03
C TYR A 127 11.96 7.91 3.11
N GLY A 128 12.70 6.81 3.26
CA GLY A 128 13.80 6.68 4.23
C GLY A 128 13.36 6.43 5.67
N GLY A 129 12.11 6.03 5.89
CA GLY A 129 11.61 5.59 7.18
C GLY A 129 12.14 4.22 7.60
N ALA A 130 11.72 3.74 8.78
CA ALA A 130 12.05 2.41 9.31
C ALA A 130 10.81 1.78 9.96
N LEU A 131 10.88 0.46 10.18
CA LEU A 131 9.77 -0.34 10.69
C LEU A 131 10.08 -0.88 12.09
N GLU A 132 9.06 -0.99 12.91
CA GLU A 132 9.04 -1.85 14.10
C GLU A 132 8.66 -3.25 13.64
N GLN A 133 9.62 -4.16 13.69
CA GLN A 133 9.49 -5.48 13.05
C GLN A 133 8.57 -6.43 13.81
N HIS A 134 8.29 -6.16 15.09
CA HIS A 134 7.38 -6.96 15.90
C HIS A 134 6.71 -6.10 16.99
N LEU A 135 5.52 -5.57 16.70
CA LEU A 135 4.74 -4.74 17.63
C LEU A 135 4.47 -5.41 18.99
N PRO A 136 4.20 -6.74 19.07
CA PRO A 136 3.97 -7.42 20.35
C PRO A 136 5.10 -7.29 21.36
N ASP A 137 6.35 -7.06 20.94
CA ASP A 137 7.47 -6.83 21.86
C ASP A 137 7.32 -5.52 22.67
N ARG A 138 6.62 -4.54 22.12
CA ARG A 138 6.33 -3.26 22.76
C ARG A 138 4.92 -3.21 23.36
N LEU A 139 3.97 -3.82 22.68
CA LEU A 139 2.57 -3.80 23.06
C LEU A 139 2.28 -5.07 23.89
N GLU A 140 1.60 -4.92 25.02
CA GLU A 140 1.18 -6.06 25.84
C GLU A 140 -0.08 -6.76 25.30
N HIS A 141 -0.44 -6.52 24.03
CA HIS A 141 -1.62 -7.05 23.35
C HIS A 141 -1.38 -7.18 21.84
N ASP A 142 -2.26 -7.90 21.15
CA ASP A 142 -2.22 -8.13 19.72
C ASP A 142 -3.56 -7.76 19.04
N ILE A 143 -4.03 -6.52 19.28
CA ILE A 143 -5.29 -6.03 18.68
C ILE A 143 -5.17 -5.76 17.17
N HIS A 144 -3.95 -5.72 16.64
CA HIS A 144 -3.67 -5.44 15.24
C HIS A 144 -3.67 -6.70 14.36
N ARG A 145 -3.65 -7.88 14.99
CA ARG A 145 -3.62 -9.15 14.27
C ARG A 145 -4.70 -10.08 14.82
N GLY A 146 -5.63 -10.47 13.99
CA GLY A 146 -6.62 -11.51 14.32
C GLY A 146 -6.01 -12.92 14.35
N ASP A 147 -6.85 -13.91 14.60
CA ASP A 147 -6.46 -15.31 14.43
C ASP A 147 -6.04 -15.59 12.98
N ALA A 148 -5.33 -16.70 12.76
CA ALA A 148 -4.79 -17.04 11.44
C ALA A 148 -5.89 -17.07 10.36
N GLY A 149 -5.82 -16.13 9.43
CA GLY A 149 -6.78 -15.97 8.33
C GLY A 149 -8.02 -15.12 8.67
N GLU A 150 -8.05 -14.49 9.85
CA GLU A 150 -9.13 -13.59 10.26
C GLU A 150 -8.58 -12.18 10.55
N PHE A 151 -9.30 -11.15 10.13
CA PHE A 151 -8.96 -9.77 10.44
C PHE A 151 -9.42 -9.42 11.87
N ALA A 152 -8.58 -8.72 12.60
CA ALA A 152 -8.98 -8.04 13.82
C ALA A 152 -9.80 -6.79 13.48
N ASP A 153 -10.68 -6.39 14.41
CA ASP A 153 -11.39 -5.11 14.35
C ASP A 153 -10.84 -4.19 15.43
N HIS A 154 -10.36 -3.01 15.05
CA HIS A 154 -10.02 -1.96 16.01
C HIS A 154 -10.45 -0.58 15.49
N ARG A 155 -10.20 0.45 16.27
CA ARG A 155 -10.54 1.83 15.91
C ARG A 155 -9.28 2.64 15.70
N VAL A 156 -9.35 3.54 14.75
CA VAL A 156 -8.30 4.52 14.47
C VAL A 156 -8.83 5.94 14.63
N GLU A 157 -8.03 6.79 15.22
CA GLU A 157 -8.21 8.23 15.25
C GLU A 157 -7.46 8.84 14.08
N VAL A 158 -8.16 9.57 13.22
CA VAL A 158 -7.66 10.16 11.99
C VAL A 158 -7.51 11.66 12.19
N GLU A 159 -6.36 12.22 11.86
CA GLU A 159 -6.06 13.64 11.98
C GLU A 159 -7.05 14.48 11.13
N PRO A 160 -7.74 15.47 11.71
CA PRO A 160 -8.55 16.42 10.95
C PRO A 160 -7.73 17.08 9.83
N ASP A 161 -8.37 17.42 8.72
CA ASP A 161 -7.74 18.07 7.56
C ASP A 161 -6.61 17.25 6.89
N SER A 162 -6.53 15.95 7.20
CA SER A 162 -5.67 15.00 6.51
C SER A 162 -6.31 14.44 5.25
N LEU A 163 -5.48 13.94 4.34
CA LEU A 163 -5.95 13.18 3.18
C LEU A 163 -6.70 11.92 3.61
N ALA A 164 -6.22 11.28 4.70
CA ALA A 164 -6.89 10.12 5.29
C ALA A 164 -8.32 10.48 5.78
N ALA A 165 -8.51 11.61 6.47
CA ALA A 165 -9.83 12.06 6.92
C ALA A 165 -10.76 12.41 5.75
N LEU A 166 -10.25 13.09 4.72
CA LEU A 166 -11.00 13.38 3.50
C LEU A 166 -11.43 12.11 2.76
N ALA A 167 -10.55 11.12 2.70
CA ALA A 167 -10.82 9.84 2.05
C ALA A 167 -11.82 9.00 2.83
N ALA A 168 -11.65 8.85 4.14
CA ALA A 168 -12.54 8.11 5.01
C ALA A 168 -13.89 8.82 5.23
N GLY A 169 -13.90 10.16 5.21
CA GLY A 169 -15.08 10.99 5.52
C GLY A 169 -15.40 11.03 7.02
N ALA A 170 -14.45 10.69 7.89
CA ALA A 170 -14.58 10.65 9.35
C ALA A 170 -13.21 10.78 10.01
N THR A 171 -13.21 11.19 11.30
CA THR A 171 -12.00 11.28 12.15
C THR A 171 -11.87 10.12 13.14
N HIS A 172 -12.84 9.23 13.22
CA HIS A 172 -12.81 7.98 13.97
C HIS A 172 -13.39 6.88 13.09
N VAL A 173 -12.59 5.88 12.78
CA VAL A 173 -12.96 4.81 11.84
C VAL A 173 -12.74 3.46 12.51
N ALA A 174 -13.70 2.54 12.37
CA ALA A 174 -13.49 1.14 12.67
C ALA A 174 -12.85 0.47 11.44
N VAL A 175 -11.79 -0.30 11.64
CA VAL A 175 -10.97 -0.82 10.54
C VAL A 175 -10.73 -2.33 10.68
N LYS A 176 -10.47 -2.99 9.56
CA LYS A 176 -10.02 -4.38 9.47
C LYS A 176 -8.49 -4.42 9.45
N SER A 177 -7.88 -5.12 10.38
CA SER A 177 -6.44 -5.12 10.59
C SER A 177 -5.87 -6.53 10.63
N TYR A 178 -4.70 -6.71 10.01
CA TYR A 178 -3.90 -7.92 10.10
C TYR A 178 -2.42 -7.60 9.89
N HIS A 179 -1.74 -7.13 10.92
CA HIS A 179 -0.31 -6.84 10.87
C HIS A 179 0.34 -7.02 12.24
N HIS A 180 1.61 -7.41 12.24
CA HIS A 180 2.44 -7.48 13.45
C HIS A 180 3.60 -6.47 13.43
N GLN A 181 3.79 -5.81 12.29
CA GLN A 181 4.79 -4.76 12.10
C GLN A 181 4.13 -3.37 12.09
N GLY A 182 4.90 -2.36 12.48
CA GLY A 182 4.47 -0.96 12.48
C GLY A 182 5.56 -0.01 12.00
N VAL A 183 5.34 1.29 12.15
CA VAL A 183 6.32 2.33 11.83
C VAL A 183 7.10 2.70 13.08
N SER A 184 8.44 2.51 13.06
CA SER A 184 9.34 2.97 14.13
C SER A 184 9.82 4.40 13.86
N ARG A 185 10.09 4.73 12.60
CA ARG A 185 10.49 6.08 12.15
C ARG A 185 9.78 6.43 10.86
N VAL A 186 9.07 7.55 10.87
CA VAL A 186 8.37 8.08 9.69
C VAL A 186 9.39 8.63 8.69
N GLY A 187 9.19 8.34 7.41
CA GLY A 187 10.05 8.78 6.32
C GLY A 187 10.01 10.30 6.11
N ASP A 188 11.08 10.84 5.54
CA ASP A 188 11.28 12.27 5.37
C ASP A 188 10.21 12.90 4.47
N GLY A 189 9.45 13.85 5.03
CA GLY A 189 8.37 14.56 4.32
C GLY A 189 7.01 13.87 4.37
N LEU A 190 6.90 12.69 4.95
CA LEU A 190 5.64 12.11 5.35
C LEU A 190 5.17 12.67 6.68
N ARG A 191 3.86 12.69 6.89
CA ARG A 191 3.24 12.96 8.19
C ARG A 191 2.33 11.80 8.59
N VAL A 192 2.21 11.59 9.90
CA VAL A 192 1.22 10.66 10.44
C VAL A 192 -0.16 11.29 10.28
N SER A 193 -1.10 10.53 9.73
CA SER A 193 -2.48 10.97 9.53
C SER A 193 -3.52 10.10 10.24
N ALA A 194 -3.13 8.96 10.82
CA ALA A 194 -3.98 8.22 11.75
C ALA A 194 -3.16 7.41 12.75
N ARG A 195 -3.77 7.15 13.92
CA ARG A 195 -3.23 6.30 14.97
C ARG A 195 -4.30 5.36 15.52
N ALA A 196 -3.89 4.18 15.97
CA ALA A 196 -4.77 3.27 16.69
C ALA A 196 -5.23 3.89 18.02
N GLU A 197 -6.53 3.82 18.30
CA GLU A 197 -7.08 4.19 19.60
C GLU A 197 -6.56 3.20 20.65
N GLY A 198 -5.98 3.72 21.71
CA GLY A 198 -5.53 2.93 22.87
C GLY A 198 -4.02 2.77 22.98
N ASP A 199 -3.29 2.46 21.92
CA ASP A 199 -1.82 2.27 21.96
C ASP A 199 -1.02 3.27 21.14
N GLY A 200 -1.69 4.06 20.28
CA GLY A 200 -1.08 5.11 19.47
C GLY A 200 -0.21 4.60 18.32
N THR A 201 -0.29 3.32 17.97
CA THR A 201 0.39 2.76 16.79
C THR A 201 0.04 3.59 15.55
N VAL A 202 1.04 3.89 14.72
CA VAL A 202 0.84 4.64 13.47
C VAL A 202 0.07 3.78 12.47
N GLU A 203 -1.11 4.23 12.11
CA GLU A 203 -2.05 3.52 11.24
C GLU A 203 -2.18 4.15 9.85
N ALA A 204 -1.82 5.42 9.69
CA ALA A 204 -1.74 6.03 8.37
C ALA A 204 -0.64 7.09 8.29
N ILE A 205 -0.06 7.19 7.09
CA ILE A 205 0.93 8.20 6.71
C ILE A 205 0.57 8.78 5.35
N GLU A 206 0.92 10.06 5.13
CA GLU A 206 0.64 10.75 3.87
C GLU A 206 1.69 11.80 3.53
N ASP A 207 1.85 12.13 2.25
CA ASP A 207 2.56 13.33 1.81
C ASP A 207 1.55 14.36 1.27
N ALA A 208 1.20 15.34 2.10
CA ALA A 208 0.23 16.40 1.75
C ALA A 208 0.68 17.32 0.60
N ARG A 209 1.93 17.23 0.17
CA ARG A 209 2.46 17.97 -0.99
C ARG A 209 2.16 17.28 -2.32
N ARG A 210 1.73 16.03 -2.27
CA ARG A 210 1.40 15.20 -3.43
C ARG A 210 -0.10 15.22 -3.69
N ARG A 211 -0.46 15.06 -4.93
CA ARG A 211 -1.86 14.98 -5.35
C ARG A 211 -2.67 13.95 -4.54
N PHE A 212 -2.14 12.75 -4.40
CA PHE A 212 -2.67 11.69 -3.55
C PHE A 212 -1.56 10.70 -3.23
N LEU A 213 -0.99 10.80 -2.06
CA LEU A 213 -0.06 9.81 -1.52
C LEU A 213 -0.49 9.48 -0.10
N LEU A 214 -1.06 8.31 0.07
CA LEU A 214 -1.60 7.82 1.33
C LEU A 214 -1.22 6.36 1.54
N GLY A 215 -0.71 6.05 2.72
CA GLY A 215 -0.55 4.68 3.20
C GLY A 215 -1.42 4.46 4.42
N VAL A 216 -2.11 3.32 4.48
CA VAL A 216 -2.89 2.87 5.63
C VAL A 216 -2.46 1.47 6.04
N LEU A 217 -2.38 1.21 7.34
CA LEU A 217 -1.91 -0.07 7.86
C LEU A 217 -3.04 -1.11 7.94
N TRP A 218 -4.29 -0.65 7.94
CA TRP A 218 -5.49 -1.48 7.86
C TRP A 218 -5.84 -1.88 6.41
N HIS A 219 -6.88 -2.69 6.24
CA HIS A 219 -7.32 -3.27 4.98
C HIS A 219 -8.67 -2.70 4.51
N PRO A 220 -8.70 -1.53 3.83
CA PRO A 220 -9.93 -0.93 3.33
C PRO A 220 -10.61 -1.75 2.23
N GLU A 221 -9.89 -2.65 1.55
CA GLU A 221 -10.42 -3.55 0.52
C GLU A 221 -11.32 -4.65 1.10
N GLU A 222 -11.22 -4.92 2.40
CA GLU A 222 -12.01 -5.94 3.11
C GLU A 222 -13.32 -5.38 3.66
N ASP A 223 -13.55 -4.07 3.57
CA ASP A 223 -14.81 -3.42 3.95
C ASP A 223 -15.46 -2.74 2.73
N GLU A 224 -16.61 -3.25 2.30
CA GLU A 224 -17.35 -2.67 1.17
C GLU A 224 -17.90 -1.26 1.45
N ALA A 225 -18.03 -0.87 2.72
CA ALA A 225 -18.47 0.45 3.15
C ALA A 225 -17.31 1.47 3.21
N ASP A 226 -16.06 1.00 3.16
CA ASP A 226 -14.88 1.88 3.18
C ASP A 226 -14.85 2.78 1.93
N ARG A 227 -14.50 4.05 2.14
CA ARG A 227 -14.50 5.09 1.09
C ARG A 227 -13.11 5.37 0.52
N LEU A 228 -12.07 4.85 1.14
CA LEU A 228 -10.69 5.22 0.87
C LEU A 228 -10.26 4.83 -0.55
N VAL A 229 -10.54 3.58 -0.97
CA VAL A 229 -10.26 3.13 -2.34
C VAL A 229 -11.05 3.95 -3.35
N GLY A 230 -12.29 4.34 -3.01
CA GLY A 230 -13.11 5.23 -3.85
C GLY A 230 -12.51 6.62 -4.00
N ALA A 231 -11.94 7.20 -2.93
CA ALA A 231 -11.25 8.48 -2.97
C ALA A 231 -10.00 8.39 -3.85
N PHE A 232 -9.17 7.37 -3.67
CA PHE A 232 -7.99 7.12 -4.50
C PHE A 232 -8.33 7.01 -5.99
N VAL A 233 -9.32 6.19 -6.37
CA VAL A 233 -9.73 6.01 -7.78
C VAL A 233 -10.27 7.32 -8.39
N ARG A 234 -10.93 8.18 -7.61
CA ARG A 234 -11.33 9.52 -8.09
C ARG A 234 -10.13 10.38 -8.45
N GLU A 235 -9.08 10.36 -7.62
CA GLU A 235 -7.85 11.09 -7.92
C GLU A 235 -7.13 10.55 -9.16
N CYS A 236 -7.15 9.25 -9.39
CA CYS A 236 -6.61 8.65 -10.61
C CYS A 236 -7.32 9.15 -11.89
N ARG A 237 -8.61 9.50 -11.84
CA ARG A 237 -9.34 10.05 -13.02
C ARG A 237 -8.83 11.40 -13.48
N GLY A 238 -8.38 12.23 -12.56
CA GLY A 238 -7.86 13.57 -12.86
C GLY A 238 -6.37 13.58 -13.24
N ALA A 239 -5.66 12.45 -13.21
CA ALA A 239 -4.28 12.37 -13.65
C ALA A 239 -4.22 12.59 -15.17
N THR A 240 -3.59 13.69 -15.59
CA THR A 240 -3.29 13.91 -17.01
C THR A 240 -2.02 13.13 -17.32
N ARG A 241 -2.11 12.17 -18.24
CA ARG A 241 -0.91 11.56 -18.83
C ARG A 241 -0.27 12.62 -19.72
N GLU A 242 0.84 13.21 -19.30
CA GLU A 242 1.71 13.86 -20.25
C GLU A 242 2.37 12.77 -21.10
N PRO A 243 2.22 12.80 -22.45
CA PRO A 243 2.94 11.86 -23.30
C PRO A 243 4.44 12.07 -23.07
N THR A 244 5.15 11.01 -22.71
CA THR A 244 6.61 11.05 -22.67
C THR A 244 7.09 11.57 -24.03
N ALA A 245 7.70 12.76 -24.04
CA ALA A 245 8.31 13.30 -25.27
C ALA A 245 9.30 12.24 -25.75
N GLN A 246 9.07 11.75 -26.98
CA GLN A 246 9.96 10.79 -27.64
C GLN A 246 11.40 11.25 -27.46
N ARG A 247 12.16 10.53 -26.66
CA ARG A 247 13.62 10.69 -26.63
C ARG A 247 14.13 10.21 -27.97
N ALA A 248 14.49 11.18 -28.82
CA ALA A 248 15.20 10.98 -30.07
C ALA A 248 16.64 10.53 -29.80
#